data_8992f1745277635c3194c907228aac6c
#
_entry.id   8992f1745277635c3194c907228aac6c
#
_cell.length_a   1.000
_cell.length_b   1.000
_cell.length_c   1.000
_cell.angle_alpha   90.00
_cell.angle_beta   90.00
_cell.angle_gamma   90.00
#
_symmetry.space_group_name_H-M   'P 1'
#
loop_
_entity.id
_entity.type
_entity.pdbx_description
1 polymer ?
#
loop_
_entity_poly.entity_id
_entity_poly.type
_entity_poly.pdbx_seq_one_letter_code
_entity_poly.pdbx_strand_id
1 'polypeptide(L)'
;MSKLIHWSILPMLRSPLCRLAVLAAAALTLAAQENRQSGTEDKRILWFFTNHRTTDDSGALPKLTPRGKLGIAFGDATDRAIFLQTAFISGLGQATDANPSFGQGMEGYARRFGTTYADFAVENLMTEGIFPTLLHQDPRYFRRREGTGRSRLGYAVSRLFITRTDSGKRQFNFSEVVGGATSLAISNTYYPDGRSVGNNMERYAVQLSFDAASNVLKEFWPDLKRKLPRRLVQR
;
A
#
# COMPACT_ATOMS: atom_id res chain seq x y z
N MET A 1 -29.48 -25.91 -26.77
CA MET A 1 -28.97 -24.65 -27.40
C MET A 1 -28.15 -23.90 -26.37
N SER A 2 -26.85 -24.16 -26.36
CA SER A 2 -25.88 -23.61 -25.40
C SER A 2 -25.26 -22.37 -26.02
N LYS A 3 -25.53 -21.16 -25.48
CA LYS A 3 -24.81 -19.95 -25.85
C LYS A 3 -23.60 -19.82 -24.93
N LEU A 4 -22.45 -20.25 -25.44
CA LEU A 4 -21.14 -19.93 -24.85
C LEU A 4 -20.94 -18.41 -24.90
N ILE A 5 -20.89 -17.80 -23.72
CA ILE A 5 -20.50 -16.40 -23.55
C ILE A 5 -18.99 -16.32 -23.76
N HIS A 6 -18.61 -15.89 -24.96
CA HIS A 6 -17.22 -15.64 -25.35
C HIS A 6 -16.80 -14.30 -24.70
N TRP A 7 -16.12 -14.35 -23.58
CA TRP A 7 -15.51 -13.18 -22.94
C TRP A 7 -14.28 -12.78 -23.73
N SER A 8 -14.45 -11.83 -24.64
CA SER A 8 -13.35 -11.23 -25.40
C SER A 8 -12.57 -10.26 -24.51
N ILE A 9 -11.56 -10.75 -23.79
CA ILE A 9 -10.56 -9.93 -23.08
C ILE A 9 -9.62 -9.22 -24.07
N LEU A 10 -9.62 -9.63 -25.34
CA LEU A 10 -8.75 -9.13 -26.41
C LEU A 10 -8.85 -7.64 -26.77
N PRO A 11 -9.99 -6.93 -26.64
CA PRO A 11 -9.99 -5.51 -27.01
C PRO A 11 -9.25 -4.60 -26.00
N MET A 12 -9.13 -5.01 -24.72
CA MET A 12 -8.39 -4.22 -23.72
C MET A 12 -6.86 -4.21 -23.95
N LEU A 13 -6.30 -5.25 -24.59
CA LEU A 13 -4.88 -5.36 -24.90
C LEU A 13 -4.45 -4.55 -26.13
N ARG A 14 -5.36 -3.85 -26.80
CA ARG A 14 -5.04 -3.06 -28.01
C ARG A 14 -4.46 -1.69 -27.70
N SER A 15 -4.66 -1.13 -26.51
CA SER A 15 -4.04 0.15 -26.16
C SER A 15 -2.57 -0.04 -25.79
N PRO A 16 -1.66 0.81 -26.28
CA PRO A 16 -0.23 0.73 -25.95
C PRO A 16 0.02 0.90 -24.44
N LEU A 17 -0.84 1.61 -23.74
CA LEU A 17 -0.79 1.80 -22.28
C LEU A 17 -1.08 0.50 -21.50
N CYS A 18 -2.06 -0.32 -21.96
CA CYS A 18 -2.33 -1.62 -21.34
C CYS A 18 -1.19 -2.62 -21.58
N ARG A 19 -0.55 -2.59 -22.75
CA ARG A 19 0.63 -3.44 -23.02
C ARG A 19 1.82 -3.05 -22.16
N LEU A 20 2.05 -1.75 -21.98
CA LEU A 20 3.08 -1.24 -21.06
C LEU A 20 2.80 -1.61 -19.61
N ALA A 21 1.56 -1.54 -19.14
CA ALA A 21 1.18 -1.96 -17.80
C ALA A 21 1.38 -3.47 -17.56
N VAL A 22 1.02 -4.31 -18.54
CA VAL A 22 1.22 -5.77 -18.44
C VAL A 22 2.71 -6.14 -18.50
N LEU A 23 3.50 -5.48 -19.35
CA LEU A 23 4.95 -5.70 -19.44
C LEU A 23 5.67 -5.20 -18.18
N ALA A 24 5.24 -4.05 -17.62
CA ALA A 24 5.75 -3.55 -16.35
C ALA A 24 5.41 -4.49 -15.19
N ALA A 25 4.20 -5.04 -15.14
CA ALA A 25 3.80 -6.03 -14.16
C ALA A 25 4.62 -7.33 -14.28
N ALA A 26 4.89 -7.82 -15.50
CA ALA A 26 5.70 -9.01 -15.73
C ALA A 26 7.19 -8.80 -15.38
N ALA A 27 7.76 -7.63 -15.69
CA ALA A 27 9.13 -7.29 -15.32
C ALA A 27 9.31 -7.14 -13.80
N LEU A 28 8.28 -6.64 -13.11
CA LEU A 28 8.26 -6.46 -11.66
C LEU A 28 8.10 -7.79 -10.91
N THR A 29 7.38 -8.78 -11.46
CA THR A 29 7.28 -10.12 -10.86
C THR A 29 8.62 -10.86 -10.86
N LEU A 30 9.45 -10.66 -11.88
CA LEU A 30 10.82 -11.21 -11.93
C LEU A 30 11.74 -10.54 -10.90
N ALA A 31 11.60 -9.22 -10.66
CA ALA A 31 12.39 -8.51 -9.65
C ALA A 31 11.99 -8.88 -8.20
N ALA A 32 10.73 -9.22 -7.96
CA ALA A 32 10.23 -9.63 -6.63
C ALA A 32 10.75 -11.02 -6.19
N GLN A 33 11.15 -11.88 -7.12
CA GLN A 33 11.70 -13.19 -6.78
C GLN A 33 13.13 -13.13 -6.21
N GLU A 34 13.91 -12.11 -6.55
CA GLU A 34 15.30 -11.96 -6.09
C GLU A 34 15.43 -11.45 -4.64
N ASN A 35 14.39 -10.85 -4.06
CA ASN A 35 14.48 -10.16 -2.76
C ASN A 35 14.04 -11.03 -1.56
N ARG A 36 14.12 -12.37 -1.65
CA ARG A 36 13.76 -13.29 -0.54
C ARG A 36 14.80 -13.44 0.56
N GLN A 37 15.86 -12.67 0.55
CA GLN A 37 16.96 -12.78 1.54
C GLN A 37 17.13 -11.51 2.37
N SER A 38 16.23 -11.23 3.30
CA SER A 38 16.55 -10.38 4.44
C SER A 38 15.66 -10.71 5.65
N GLY A 39 16.30 -11.20 6.70
CA GLY A 39 15.87 -11.13 8.09
C GLY A 39 14.60 -11.89 8.49
N THR A 40 14.73 -12.72 9.48
CA THR A 40 13.67 -13.50 10.17
C THR A 40 12.71 -12.64 11.00
N GLU A 41 12.35 -11.43 10.57
CA GLU A 41 11.29 -10.66 11.19
C GLU A 41 9.92 -11.10 10.68
N ASP A 42 8.91 -11.07 11.55
CA ASP A 42 7.53 -11.40 11.18
C ASP A 42 7.08 -10.54 10.00
N LYS A 43 7.07 -11.11 8.82
CA LYS A 43 6.66 -10.44 7.59
C LYS A 43 5.17 -10.08 7.59
N ARG A 44 4.41 -10.50 8.62
CA ARG A 44 2.97 -10.26 8.75
C ARG A 44 2.56 -9.92 10.17
N ILE A 45 1.61 -9.03 10.28
CA ILE A 45 0.90 -8.66 11.51
C ILE A 45 -0.47 -9.35 11.45
N LEU A 46 -0.81 -10.13 12.50
CA LEU A 46 -2.09 -10.87 12.56
C LEU A 46 -2.36 -11.67 11.26
N TRP A 47 -1.32 -12.27 10.66
CA TRP A 47 -1.34 -13.10 9.44
C TRP A 47 -1.87 -12.41 8.16
N PHE A 48 -2.51 -11.26 8.24
CA PHE A 48 -3.15 -10.58 7.10
C PHE A 48 -2.68 -9.14 6.84
N PHE A 49 -2.01 -8.44 7.75
CA PHE A 49 -1.39 -7.15 7.46
C PHE A 49 0.05 -7.31 7.01
N THR A 50 0.46 -6.57 5.98
CA THR A 50 1.84 -6.58 5.49
C THR A 50 2.78 -5.90 6.49
N ASN A 51 3.98 -6.47 6.63
CA ASN A 51 5.04 -5.92 7.49
C ASN A 51 6.41 -5.96 6.80
N HIS A 52 6.40 -6.01 5.46
CA HIS A 52 7.63 -6.22 4.68
C HIS A 52 8.62 -5.07 4.82
N ARG A 53 8.12 -3.87 5.05
CA ARG A 53 8.94 -2.66 5.18
C ARG A 53 9.28 -2.25 6.62
N THR A 54 8.84 -3.00 7.63
CA THR A 54 9.14 -2.66 9.01
C THR A 54 10.49 -3.24 9.41
N THR A 55 11.29 -2.42 10.05
CA THR A 55 12.60 -2.79 10.61
C THR A 55 12.80 -2.17 11.98
N ASP A 56 13.65 -2.79 12.79
CA ASP A 56 14.00 -2.20 14.07
C ASP A 56 15.07 -1.12 13.89
N ASP A 57 15.02 -0.10 14.72
CA ASP A 57 16.03 0.98 14.74
C ASP A 57 17.29 0.51 15.50
N SER A 58 17.85 -0.64 15.12
CA SER A 58 18.94 -1.32 15.82
C SER A 58 20.33 -1.12 15.20
N GLY A 59 20.50 -0.14 14.33
CA GLY A 59 21.82 0.16 13.74
C GLY A 59 21.78 0.57 12.26
N ALA A 60 22.96 0.68 11.67
CA ALA A 60 23.12 1.03 10.25
C ALA A 60 22.64 -0.12 9.35
N LEU A 61 21.44 -0.01 8.85
CA LEU A 61 20.93 -0.93 7.83
C LEU A 61 21.54 -0.61 6.47
N PRO A 62 21.75 -1.61 5.60
CA PRO A 62 22.23 -1.38 4.26
C PRO A 62 21.23 -0.48 3.51
N LYS A 63 21.78 0.43 2.70
CA LYS A 63 20.99 1.29 1.83
C LYS A 63 20.20 0.43 0.86
N LEU A 64 18.92 0.78 0.67
CA LEU A 64 18.10 0.14 -0.35
C LEU A 64 18.51 0.64 -1.74
N THR A 65 18.66 -0.30 -2.65
CA THR A 65 18.80 0.02 -4.07
C THR A 65 17.45 0.46 -4.65
N PRO A 66 17.40 1.18 -5.78
CA PRO A 66 16.13 1.48 -6.47
C PRO A 66 15.28 0.22 -6.73
N ARG A 67 15.91 -0.89 -7.13
CA ARG A 67 15.23 -2.18 -7.29
C ARG A 67 14.65 -2.72 -5.98
N GLY A 68 15.38 -2.53 -4.88
CA GLY A 68 14.91 -2.92 -3.55
C GLY A 68 13.66 -2.14 -3.12
N LYS A 69 13.62 -0.82 -3.36
CA LYS A 69 12.46 0.04 -3.08
C LYS A 69 11.24 -0.35 -3.92
N LEU A 70 11.43 -0.53 -5.23
CA LEU A 70 10.38 -1.04 -6.11
C LEU A 70 9.91 -2.44 -5.72
N GLY A 71 10.83 -3.30 -5.26
CA GLY A 71 10.51 -4.64 -4.76
C GLY A 71 9.63 -4.61 -3.51
N ILE A 72 9.84 -3.64 -2.60
CA ILE A 72 8.97 -3.41 -1.43
C ILE A 72 7.58 -2.99 -1.91
N ALA A 73 7.49 -1.94 -2.71
CA ALA A 73 6.24 -1.40 -3.22
C ALA A 73 5.40 -2.46 -3.96
N PHE A 74 6.05 -3.28 -4.78
CA PHE A 74 5.39 -4.35 -5.50
C PHE A 74 4.98 -5.50 -4.59
N GLY A 75 5.82 -5.85 -3.61
CA GLY A 75 5.52 -6.86 -2.60
C GLY A 75 4.27 -6.48 -1.79
N ASP A 76 4.18 -5.22 -1.36
CA ASP A 76 3.03 -4.71 -0.62
C ASP A 76 1.79 -4.60 -1.52
N ALA A 77 1.91 -4.15 -2.77
CA ALA A 77 0.80 -4.08 -3.73
C ALA A 77 0.21 -5.45 -4.12
N THR A 78 0.99 -6.52 -4.04
CA THR A 78 0.55 -7.88 -4.40
C THR A 78 0.34 -8.81 -3.20
N ASP A 79 0.44 -8.29 -1.99
CA ASP A 79 0.21 -9.09 -0.79
C ASP A 79 -1.28 -9.46 -0.64
N ARG A 80 -1.52 -10.67 -0.09
CA ARG A 80 -2.88 -11.17 0.17
C ARG A 80 -3.71 -10.25 1.06
N ALA A 81 -3.06 -9.51 1.95
CA ALA A 81 -3.72 -8.56 2.83
C ALA A 81 -4.43 -7.44 2.05
N ILE A 82 -3.82 -6.95 0.99
CA ILE A 82 -4.40 -5.92 0.11
C ILE A 82 -5.70 -6.40 -0.53
N PHE A 83 -5.75 -7.67 -0.98
CA PHE A 83 -6.99 -8.23 -1.55
C PHE A 83 -8.11 -8.31 -0.52
N LEU A 84 -7.82 -8.72 0.72
CA LEU A 84 -8.80 -8.77 1.80
C LEU A 84 -9.28 -7.37 2.20
N GLN A 85 -8.35 -6.43 2.31
CA GLN A 85 -8.67 -5.03 2.60
C GLN A 85 -9.50 -4.40 1.49
N THR A 86 -9.13 -4.62 0.24
CA THR A 86 -9.89 -4.19 -0.95
C THR A 86 -11.30 -4.77 -0.94
N ALA A 87 -11.45 -6.07 -0.68
CA ALA A 87 -12.76 -6.72 -0.61
C ALA A 87 -13.65 -6.10 0.48
N PHE A 88 -13.07 -5.84 1.65
CA PHE A 88 -13.79 -5.24 2.78
C PHE A 88 -14.23 -3.80 2.47
N ILE A 89 -13.31 -2.95 1.97
CA ILE A 89 -13.61 -1.55 1.64
C ILE A 89 -14.62 -1.46 0.50
N SER A 90 -14.47 -2.31 -0.53
CA SER A 90 -15.43 -2.39 -1.63
C SER A 90 -16.80 -2.86 -1.18
N GLY A 91 -16.87 -3.77 -0.21
CA GLY A 91 -18.11 -4.20 0.43
C GLY A 91 -18.79 -3.07 1.19
N LEU A 92 -18.03 -2.30 1.96
CA LEU A 92 -18.54 -1.09 2.63
C LEU A 92 -19.03 -0.06 1.62
N GLY A 93 -18.24 0.20 0.57
CA GLY A 93 -18.63 1.11 -0.51
C GLY A 93 -19.91 0.68 -1.22
N GLN A 94 -20.10 -0.63 -1.41
CA GLN A 94 -21.34 -1.19 -1.95
C GLN A 94 -22.52 -0.98 -1.01
N ALA A 95 -22.33 -1.20 0.29
CA ALA A 95 -23.38 -1.05 1.30
C ALA A 95 -23.80 0.41 1.51
N THR A 96 -22.88 1.36 1.33
CA THR A 96 -23.12 2.81 1.50
C THR A 96 -23.40 3.53 0.20
N ASP A 97 -23.48 2.80 -0.93
CA ASP A 97 -23.59 3.36 -2.28
C ASP A 97 -22.52 4.42 -2.61
N ALA A 98 -21.31 4.21 -2.10
CA ALA A 98 -20.17 5.05 -2.45
C ALA A 98 -19.88 4.92 -3.96
N ASN A 99 -19.67 6.07 -4.63
CA ASN A 99 -19.57 6.14 -6.09
C ASN A 99 -20.79 5.54 -6.80
N PRO A 100 -21.95 6.23 -6.77
CA PRO A 100 -23.22 5.71 -7.31
C PRO A 100 -23.15 5.34 -8.79
N SER A 101 -22.27 6.00 -9.57
CA SER A 101 -22.04 5.68 -11.00
C SER A 101 -21.54 4.26 -11.25
N PHE A 102 -21.00 3.58 -10.23
CA PHE A 102 -20.60 2.19 -10.38
C PHE A 102 -21.77 1.21 -10.36
N GLY A 103 -22.95 1.68 -9.90
CA GLY A 103 -24.15 0.86 -9.75
C GLY A 103 -24.10 -0.09 -8.56
N GLN A 104 -25.10 -0.96 -8.48
CA GLN A 104 -25.25 -1.94 -7.43
C GLN A 104 -25.06 -3.38 -7.99
N GLY A 105 -25.12 -4.38 -7.10
CA GLY A 105 -24.95 -5.79 -7.46
C GLY A 105 -23.51 -6.19 -7.74
N MET A 106 -23.32 -7.34 -8.38
CA MET A 106 -21.97 -7.90 -8.61
C MET A 106 -21.11 -7.03 -9.55
N GLU A 107 -21.72 -6.38 -10.52
CA GLU A 107 -20.98 -5.48 -11.43
C GLU A 107 -20.49 -4.23 -10.70
N GLY A 108 -21.35 -3.59 -9.91
CA GLY A 108 -20.98 -2.45 -9.08
C GLY A 108 -19.90 -2.80 -8.06
N TYR A 109 -20.01 -3.97 -7.42
CA TYR A 109 -18.97 -4.48 -6.51
C TYR A 109 -17.64 -4.71 -7.23
N ALA A 110 -17.65 -5.35 -8.40
CA ALA A 110 -16.44 -5.61 -9.16
C ALA A 110 -15.73 -4.31 -9.60
N ARG A 111 -16.49 -3.28 -9.98
CA ARG A 111 -15.94 -1.95 -10.29
C ARG A 111 -15.30 -1.32 -9.07
N ARG A 112 -15.97 -1.32 -7.91
CA ARG A 112 -15.41 -0.84 -6.64
C ARG A 112 -14.15 -1.61 -6.24
N PHE A 113 -14.18 -2.94 -6.37
CA PHE A 113 -13.03 -3.77 -6.05
C PHE A 113 -11.83 -3.44 -6.96
N GLY A 114 -12.04 -3.37 -8.28
CA GLY A 114 -10.97 -3.07 -9.23
C GLY A 114 -10.36 -1.69 -9.03
N THR A 115 -11.18 -0.66 -8.80
CA THR A 115 -10.70 0.71 -8.57
C THR A 115 -10.01 0.85 -7.21
N THR A 116 -10.57 0.28 -6.14
CA THR A 116 -9.92 0.29 -4.81
C THR A 116 -8.59 -0.46 -4.82
N TYR A 117 -8.50 -1.60 -5.53
CA TYR A 117 -7.23 -2.31 -5.69
C TYR A 117 -6.21 -1.47 -6.48
N ALA A 118 -6.65 -0.80 -7.55
CA ALA A 118 -5.79 0.08 -8.32
C ALA A 118 -5.29 1.26 -7.47
N ASP A 119 -6.14 1.84 -6.60
CA ASP A 119 -5.74 2.90 -5.66
C ASP A 119 -4.59 2.42 -4.78
N PHE A 120 -4.73 1.28 -4.09
CA PHE A 120 -3.67 0.74 -3.23
C PHE A 120 -2.38 0.40 -4.00
N ALA A 121 -2.51 -0.19 -5.18
CA ALA A 121 -1.35 -0.57 -5.98
C ALA A 121 -0.57 0.66 -6.46
N VAL A 122 -1.27 1.69 -6.94
CA VAL A 122 -0.67 2.94 -7.39
C VAL A 122 -0.07 3.69 -6.21
N GLU A 123 -0.76 3.75 -5.08
CA GLU A 123 -0.27 4.39 -3.87
C GLU A 123 1.05 3.77 -3.40
N ASN A 124 1.09 2.45 -3.20
CA ASN A 124 2.32 1.75 -2.81
C ASN A 124 3.46 1.99 -3.81
N LEU A 125 3.15 1.96 -5.11
CA LEU A 125 4.15 2.22 -6.14
C LEU A 125 4.72 3.63 -6.06
N MET A 126 3.88 4.63 -5.81
CA MET A 126 4.30 6.04 -5.69
C MET A 126 5.03 6.29 -4.37
N THR A 127 4.45 5.92 -3.23
CA THR A 127 4.96 6.30 -1.89
C THR A 127 6.12 5.42 -1.42
N GLU A 128 6.25 4.19 -1.89
CA GLU A 128 7.27 3.24 -1.45
C GLU A 128 8.34 2.95 -2.52
N GLY A 129 8.00 3.10 -3.80
CA GLY A 129 8.87 2.77 -4.93
C GLY A 129 9.45 3.98 -5.64
N ILE A 130 8.61 4.70 -6.39
CA ILE A 130 9.02 5.74 -7.33
C ILE A 130 9.57 6.97 -6.61
N PHE A 131 8.75 7.62 -5.77
CA PHE A 131 9.19 8.84 -5.10
C PHE A 131 10.34 8.61 -4.13
N PRO A 132 10.39 7.53 -3.31
CA PRO A 132 11.58 7.24 -2.50
C PRO A 132 12.84 7.04 -3.33
N THR A 133 12.72 6.48 -4.52
CA THR A 133 13.88 6.34 -5.43
C THR A 133 14.34 7.68 -5.97
N LEU A 134 13.43 8.52 -6.45
CA LEU A 134 13.74 9.83 -7.02
C LEU A 134 14.28 10.82 -5.97
N LEU A 135 13.73 10.76 -4.74
CA LEU A 135 14.03 11.69 -3.66
C LEU A 135 15.10 11.17 -2.69
N HIS A 136 15.69 9.99 -2.98
CA HIS A 136 16.67 9.32 -2.11
C HIS A 136 16.19 9.14 -0.67
N GLN A 137 14.89 8.80 -0.49
CA GLN A 137 14.26 8.53 0.79
C GLN A 137 14.15 7.02 1.03
N ASP A 138 14.22 6.61 2.29
CA ASP A 138 14.06 5.21 2.68
C ASP A 138 12.59 4.94 3.00
N PRO A 139 11.89 4.06 2.26
CA PRO A 139 10.48 3.76 2.48
C PRO A 139 10.22 2.87 3.70
N ARG A 140 11.27 2.38 4.37
CA ARG A 140 11.13 1.49 5.52
C ARG A 140 10.59 2.23 6.73
N TYR A 141 9.72 1.53 7.51
CA TYR A 141 9.29 1.99 8.82
C TYR A 141 10.30 1.52 9.88
N PHE A 142 10.98 2.46 10.52
CA PHE A 142 11.94 2.21 11.60
C PHE A 142 11.22 2.24 12.93
N ARG A 143 11.03 1.06 13.53
CA ARG A 143 10.34 0.92 14.81
C ARG A 143 11.22 1.42 15.95
N ARG A 144 10.67 2.26 16.81
CA ARG A 144 11.41 2.85 17.93
C ARG A 144 11.57 1.89 19.13
N ARG A 145 10.55 1.09 19.43
CA ARG A 145 10.46 0.13 20.55
C ARG A 145 10.60 0.73 21.95
N GLU A 146 11.25 1.85 22.15
CA GLU A 146 11.58 2.45 23.43
C GLU A 146 10.71 3.68 23.73
N GLY A 147 10.52 3.95 25.03
CA GLY A 147 9.74 5.08 25.52
C GLY A 147 8.33 4.74 25.98
N THR A 148 7.61 5.74 26.47
CA THR A 148 6.23 5.58 26.92
C THR A 148 5.29 5.34 25.73
N GLY A 149 4.13 4.72 25.97
CA GLY A 149 3.14 4.47 24.93
C GLY A 149 2.73 5.75 24.17
N ARG A 150 2.55 6.86 24.87
CA ARG A 150 2.24 8.17 24.25
C ARG A 150 3.37 8.67 23.35
N SER A 151 4.63 8.56 23.79
CA SER A 151 5.80 8.94 22.99
C SER A 151 5.94 8.08 21.73
N ARG A 152 5.70 6.77 21.84
CA ARG A 152 5.72 5.85 20.70
C ARG A 152 4.56 6.11 19.73
N LEU A 153 3.36 6.41 20.25
CA LEU A 153 2.23 6.80 19.42
C LEU A 153 2.53 8.06 18.60
N GLY A 154 3.01 9.12 19.27
CA GLY A 154 3.42 10.36 18.59
C GLY A 154 4.53 10.11 17.56
N TYR A 155 5.48 9.23 17.88
CA TYR A 155 6.52 8.82 16.93
C TYR A 155 5.91 8.14 15.71
N ALA A 156 5.03 7.14 15.89
CA ALA A 156 4.41 6.40 14.78
C ALA A 156 3.62 7.32 13.82
N VAL A 157 2.82 8.23 14.39
CA VAL A 157 2.07 9.22 13.58
C VAL A 157 3.02 10.20 12.89
N SER A 158 4.09 10.63 13.56
CA SER A 158 5.06 11.54 12.94
C SER A 158 5.76 10.97 11.71
N ARG A 159 5.76 9.63 11.53
CA ARG A 159 6.38 8.98 10.36
C ARG A 159 5.65 9.25 9.04
N LEU A 160 4.42 9.73 9.08
CA LEU A 160 3.74 10.27 7.90
C LEU A 160 4.50 11.46 7.29
N PHE A 161 5.04 12.32 8.18
CA PHE A 161 5.66 13.59 7.77
C PHE A 161 7.19 13.60 7.91
N ILE A 162 7.77 12.64 8.61
CA ILE A 162 9.21 12.56 8.85
C ILE A 162 9.71 11.17 8.48
N THR A 163 10.60 11.08 7.51
CA THR A 163 11.27 9.85 7.10
C THR A 163 12.78 9.98 7.23
N ARG A 164 13.51 8.97 6.72
CA ARG A 164 14.97 8.98 6.60
C ARG A 164 15.39 9.05 5.15
N THR A 165 16.51 9.67 4.90
CA THR A 165 17.21 9.56 3.61
C THR A 165 17.90 8.20 3.51
N ASP A 166 18.34 7.84 2.31
CA ASP A 166 19.20 6.66 2.09
C ASP A 166 20.53 6.74 2.88
N SER A 167 20.93 7.94 3.33
CA SER A 167 22.10 8.14 4.21
C SER A 167 21.76 8.10 5.71
N GLY A 168 20.50 7.83 6.08
CA GLY A 168 20.03 7.72 7.46
C GLY A 168 19.66 9.05 8.13
N LYS A 169 19.80 10.20 7.46
CA LYS A 169 19.41 11.51 7.99
C LYS A 169 17.90 11.67 8.00
N ARG A 170 17.38 12.35 9.02
CA ARG A 170 15.94 12.71 9.08
C ARG A 170 15.62 13.80 8.09
N GLN A 171 14.49 13.67 7.40
CA GLN A 171 13.95 14.72 6.53
C GLN A 171 12.42 14.63 6.47
N PHE A 172 11.80 15.67 5.88
CA PHE A 172 10.36 15.64 5.59
C PHE A 172 10.05 14.52 4.59
N ASN A 173 8.94 13.81 4.82
CA ASN A 173 8.52 12.66 4.00
C ASN A 173 7.82 13.13 2.71
N PHE A 174 8.62 13.68 1.79
CA PHE A 174 8.11 14.10 0.49
C PHE A 174 7.51 12.93 -0.31
N SER A 175 8.07 11.72 -0.16
CA SER A 175 7.58 10.53 -0.84
C SER A 175 6.14 10.22 -0.46
N GLU A 176 5.79 10.32 0.81
CA GLU A 176 4.44 10.10 1.31
C GLU A 176 3.49 11.20 0.80
N VAL A 177 3.85 12.45 1.01
CA VAL A 177 2.96 13.58 0.71
C VAL A 177 2.77 13.77 -0.80
N VAL A 178 3.86 13.82 -1.55
CA VAL A 178 3.79 14.03 -3.01
C VAL A 178 3.37 12.75 -3.73
N GLY A 179 3.85 11.60 -3.27
CA GLY A 179 3.46 10.29 -3.82
C GLY A 179 1.97 10.02 -3.64
N GLY A 180 1.43 10.24 -2.43
CA GLY A 180 0.01 10.09 -2.15
C GLY A 180 -0.86 11.07 -2.96
N ALA A 181 -0.46 12.35 -3.03
CA ALA A 181 -1.15 13.32 -3.89
C ALA A 181 -1.14 12.93 -5.38
N THR A 182 -0.02 12.38 -5.85
CA THR A 182 0.11 11.91 -7.24
C THR A 182 -0.77 10.67 -7.48
N SER A 183 -0.78 9.73 -6.54
CA SER A 183 -1.64 8.55 -6.58
C SER A 183 -3.11 8.94 -6.67
N LEU A 184 -3.53 9.91 -5.85
CA LEU A 184 -4.90 10.44 -5.88
C LEU A 184 -5.24 11.13 -7.22
N ALA A 185 -4.31 11.89 -7.79
CA ALA A 185 -4.51 12.50 -9.11
C ALA A 185 -4.69 11.43 -10.21
N ILE A 186 -3.91 10.34 -10.15
CA ILE A 186 -4.07 9.19 -11.06
C ILE A 186 -5.43 8.52 -10.83
N SER A 187 -5.82 8.32 -9.57
CA SER A 187 -7.12 7.75 -9.18
C SER A 187 -8.30 8.50 -9.81
N ASN A 188 -8.25 9.82 -9.87
CA ASN A 188 -9.28 10.64 -10.51
C ASN A 188 -9.51 10.33 -11.99
N THR A 189 -8.61 9.64 -12.66
CA THR A 189 -8.77 9.28 -14.08
C THR A 189 -9.79 8.16 -14.27
N TYR A 190 -9.96 7.30 -13.29
CA TYR A 190 -10.87 6.13 -13.37
C TYR A 190 -12.07 6.17 -12.43
N TYR A 191 -12.14 7.17 -11.53
CA TYR A 191 -13.37 7.45 -10.77
C TYR A 191 -14.24 8.45 -11.52
N PRO A 192 -15.48 8.10 -11.88
CA PRO A 192 -16.40 9.04 -12.53
C PRO A 192 -16.94 10.08 -11.56
N ASP A 193 -17.11 9.69 -10.29
CA ASP A 193 -17.68 10.51 -9.22
C ASP A 193 -16.59 11.18 -8.38
N GLY A 194 -16.93 12.30 -7.76
CA GLY A 194 -16.14 12.85 -6.65
C GLY A 194 -14.81 13.49 -7.02
N ARG A 195 -14.67 14.09 -8.21
CA ARG A 195 -13.44 14.76 -8.66
C ARG A 195 -13.25 16.18 -8.11
N SER A 196 -14.13 16.65 -7.23
CA SER A 196 -13.98 17.97 -6.61
C SER A 196 -12.75 18.03 -5.70
N VAL A 197 -12.21 19.24 -5.50
CA VAL A 197 -11.08 19.44 -4.57
C VAL A 197 -11.46 18.97 -3.16
N GLY A 198 -12.68 19.26 -2.69
CA GLY A 198 -13.15 18.84 -1.38
C GLY A 198 -13.15 17.31 -1.22
N ASN A 199 -13.73 16.58 -2.19
CA ASN A 199 -13.74 15.11 -2.17
C ASN A 199 -12.33 14.52 -2.23
N ASN A 200 -11.43 15.12 -3.00
CA ASN A 200 -10.05 14.69 -3.07
C ASN A 200 -9.31 14.92 -1.75
N MET A 201 -9.54 16.04 -1.07
CA MET A 201 -8.97 16.30 0.26
C MET A 201 -9.49 15.33 1.30
N GLU A 202 -10.78 15.00 1.26
CA GLU A 202 -11.37 13.99 2.15
C GLU A 202 -10.76 12.61 1.91
N ARG A 203 -10.68 12.16 0.66
CA ARG A 203 -10.04 10.87 0.29
C ARG A 203 -8.58 10.83 0.75
N TYR A 204 -7.85 11.92 0.55
CA TYR A 204 -6.46 12.01 0.99
C TYR A 204 -6.32 11.98 2.51
N ALA A 205 -7.20 12.66 3.25
CA ALA A 205 -7.22 12.61 4.71
C ALA A 205 -7.54 11.20 5.24
N VAL A 206 -8.47 10.49 4.59
CA VAL A 206 -8.80 9.09 4.91
C VAL A 206 -7.58 8.20 4.67
N GLN A 207 -6.91 8.34 3.52
CA GLN A 207 -5.66 7.62 3.19
C GLN A 207 -4.60 7.82 4.26
N LEU A 208 -4.25 9.06 4.58
CA LEU A 208 -3.28 9.38 5.65
C LEU A 208 -3.68 8.80 7.02
N SER A 209 -4.99 8.70 7.30
CA SER A 209 -5.49 8.09 8.53
C SER A 209 -5.23 6.58 8.57
N PHE A 210 -5.38 5.87 7.45
CA PHE A 210 -5.02 4.46 7.33
C PHE A 210 -3.51 4.24 7.48
N ASP A 211 -2.69 5.11 6.88
CA ASP A 211 -1.24 5.05 7.02
C ASP A 211 -0.77 5.31 8.45
N ALA A 212 -1.40 6.28 9.13
CA ALA A 212 -1.18 6.52 10.56
C ALA A 212 -1.51 5.29 11.39
N ALA A 213 -2.68 4.69 11.17
CA ALA A 213 -3.11 3.48 11.88
C ALA A 213 -2.17 2.29 11.60
N SER A 214 -1.73 2.13 10.35
CA SER A 214 -0.75 1.12 9.95
C SER A 214 0.59 1.31 10.67
N ASN A 215 1.10 2.54 10.73
CA ASN A 215 2.33 2.87 11.44
C ASN A 215 2.22 2.61 12.95
N VAL A 216 1.08 2.97 13.56
CA VAL A 216 0.81 2.65 14.96
C VAL A 216 0.79 1.13 15.19
N LEU A 217 0.12 0.39 14.33
CA LEU A 217 0.08 -1.06 14.42
C LEU A 217 1.49 -1.68 14.28
N LYS A 218 2.29 -1.21 13.32
CA LYS A 218 3.69 -1.64 13.13
C LYS A 218 4.55 -1.34 14.37
N GLU A 219 4.37 -0.17 15.00
CA GLU A 219 5.09 0.23 16.21
C GLU A 219 4.77 -0.66 17.40
N PHE A 220 3.49 -0.95 17.63
CA PHE A 220 3.03 -1.69 18.80
C PHE A 220 2.89 -3.20 18.58
N TRP A 221 3.15 -3.68 17.37
CA TRP A 221 3.01 -5.10 17.03
C TRP A 221 3.76 -6.06 17.98
N PRO A 222 5.02 -5.82 18.37
CA PRO A 222 5.72 -6.72 19.29
C PRO A 222 5.03 -6.81 20.66
N ASP A 223 4.43 -5.71 21.14
CA ASP A 223 3.73 -5.70 22.43
C ASP A 223 2.41 -6.43 22.34
N LEU A 224 1.68 -6.23 21.25
CA LEU A 224 0.44 -6.96 20.95
C LEU A 224 0.72 -8.46 20.81
N LYS A 225 1.74 -8.83 20.04
CA LYS A 225 2.15 -10.21 19.82
C LYS A 225 2.41 -10.98 21.12
N ARG A 226 3.03 -10.33 22.12
CA ARG A 226 3.28 -10.94 23.43
C ARG A 226 2.01 -11.22 24.23
N LYS A 227 0.93 -10.46 23.99
CA LYS A 227 -0.37 -10.57 24.68
C LYS A 227 -1.34 -11.49 23.96
N LEU A 228 -1.11 -11.79 22.71
CA LEU A 228 -2.00 -12.65 21.91
C LEU A 228 -1.73 -14.14 22.15
N PRO A 229 -2.78 -14.98 22.14
CA PRO A 229 -2.61 -16.42 22.18
C PRO A 229 -1.74 -16.93 21.04
N ARG A 230 -0.81 -17.84 21.32
CA ARG A 230 0.12 -18.40 20.32
C ARG A 230 -0.56 -18.92 19.05
N ARG A 231 -1.79 -19.40 19.17
CA ARG A 231 -2.59 -19.90 18.04
C ARG A 231 -2.91 -18.84 16.97
N LEU A 232 -2.91 -17.54 17.33
CA LEU A 232 -3.18 -16.42 16.41
C LEU A 232 -1.89 -15.84 15.80
N VAL A 233 -0.73 -16.23 16.32
CA VAL A 233 0.59 -15.64 15.96
C VAL A 233 1.41 -16.59 15.09
N GLN A 234 1.15 -17.90 15.11
CA GLN A 234 1.98 -18.93 14.50
C GLN A 234 1.38 -19.58 13.24
N ARG A 235 0.58 -18.82 12.46
CA ARG A 235 0.14 -19.32 11.14
C ARG A 235 0.80 -18.60 9.99
#